data_8b1c4a3b348676ab76445240ebb33cb0
#
_entry.id   8b1c4a3b348676ab76445240ebb33cb0
#
_cell.length_a   1.000
_cell.length_b   1.000
_cell.length_c   1.000
_cell.angle_alpha   90.00
_cell.angle_beta   90.00
_cell.angle_gamma   90.00
#
_symmetry.space_group_name_H-M   'P 1'
#
loop_
_entity.id
_entity.type
_entity.pdbx_description
1 polymer ?
#
loop_
_entity_poly.entity_id
_entity_poly.type
_entity_poly.pdbx_seq_one_letter_code
_entity_poly.pdbx_strand_id
1 'polypeptide(L)'
;MIANILDQIAVYETVIIHRHERPDPDALGSQLGLAALLKKRYPEKNIFAVGEEEPSLDFLGKMDTVSDEQYEGALVIVCDTANTARISDTRFDSGAYLIKIDHHPNEEPYGDLIWVDTSFSSVSEMIVELAVQGKERGLELDAASAELLYAGIVGDTGRFRFSNTSADTLRRTSLLVAEAFDQNAFYSNFHKKDLKMIRLQGYVLQHFSIIAGRVGVMRLTKELLEQFQVTANESSQLVNSFSDVEGLRTWVFFVEEDDQIRVRLRSKGPVINSIAAEHGGGGHPMAAGATAYSWEETEEIVAKLVQASS
;
A
#
# COMPACT_ATOMS: atom_id res chain seq x y z
N MET A 1 23.51 -5.77 5.30
CA MET A 1 22.29 -5.99 4.51
C MET A 1 22.32 -5.15 3.23
N ILE A 2 22.21 -3.83 3.28
CA ILE A 2 22.18 -2.94 2.12
C ILE A 2 23.37 -3.13 1.18
N ALA A 3 24.61 -3.25 1.70
CA ALA A 3 25.78 -3.52 0.89
C ALA A 3 25.62 -4.79 0.04
N ASN A 4 25.06 -5.86 0.60
CA ASN A 4 24.84 -7.13 -0.13
C ASN A 4 23.79 -6.96 -1.24
N ILE A 5 22.71 -6.18 -0.99
CA ILE A 5 21.70 -5.86 -2.02
C ILE A 5 22.36 -5.12 -3.18
N LEU A 6 23.17 -4.10 -2.88
CA LEU A 6 23.88 -3.32 -3.88
C LEU A 6 24.92 -4.15 -4.66
N ASP A 7 25.57 -5.13 -3.99
CA ASP A 7 26.50 -6.07 -4.64
C ASP A 7 25.74 -6.96 -5.65
N GLN A 8 24.57 -7.49 -5.27
CA GLN A 8 23.74 -8.29 -6.17
C GLN A 8 23.25 -7.45 -7.36
N ILE A 9 22.71 -6.24 -7.11
CA ILE A 9 22.28 -5.36 -8.20
C ILE A 9 23.42 -5.08 -9.20
N ALA A 10 24.65 -4.95 -8.73
CA ALA A 10 25.80 -4.68 -9.59
C ALA A 10 26.16 -5.86 -10.52
N VAL A 11 25.94 -7.10 -10.06
CA VAL A 11 26.31 -8.34 -10.79
C VAL A 11 25.39 -8.64 -11.97
N TYR A 12 24.06 -8.48 -11.80
CA TYR A 12 23.08 -8.90 -12.78
C TYR A 12 22.85 -7.86 -13.87
N GLU A 13 22.76 -8.29 -15.14
CA GLU A 13 22.45 -7.41 -16.29
C GLU A 13 20.97 -7.05 -16.36
N THR A 14 20.08 -7.97 -15.92
CA THR A 14 18.64 -7.77 -15.90
C THR A 14 18.15 -7.77 -14.46
N VAL A 15 17.34 -6.75 -14.12
CA VAL A 15 16.67 -6.61 -12.81
C VAL A 15 15.18 -6.43 -13.05
N ILE A 16 14.38 -7.31 -12.45
CA ILE A 16 12.91 -7.27 -12.55
C ILE A 16 12.34 -7.02 -11.17
N ILE A 17 11.61 -5.92 -11.02
CA ILE A 17 11.11 -5.46 -9.73
C ILE A 17 9.60 -5.74 -9.65
N HIS A 18 9.21 -6.47 -8.64
CA HIS A 18 7.84 -6.89 -8.34
C HIS A 18 7.29 -6.16 -7.12
N ARG A 19 5.98 -6.25 -6.93
CA ARG A 19 5.21 -5.79 -5.79
C ARG A 19 3.95 -6.61 -5.60
N HIS A 20 3.15 -6.29 -4.57
CA HIS A 20 1.88 -6.99 -4.33
C HIS A 20 0.78 -6.62 -5.35
N GLU A 21 -0.22 -7.52 -5.49
CA GLU A 21 -1.47 -7.26 -6.21
C GLU A 21 -2.28 -6.12 -5.57
N ARG A 22 -3.12 -5.44 -6.36
CA ARG A 22 -3.90 -4.28 -5.88
C ARG A 22 -3.01 -3.26 -5.18
N PRO A 23 -2.06 -2.70 -5.90
CA PRO A 23 -1.02 -1.87 -5.30
C PRO A 23 -1.59 -0.60 -4.68
N ASP A 24 -0.97 -0.21 -3.59
CA ASP A 24 -1.12 1.10 -3.00
C ASP A 24 0.04 2.04 -3.40
N PRO A 25 0.07 3.26 -2.91
CA PRO A 25 1.15 4.20 -3.25
C PRO A 25 2.54 3.73 -2.82
N ASP A 26 2.69 2.91 -1.75
CA ASP A 26 4.01 2.42 -1.35
C ASP A 26 4.50 1.30 -2.25
N ALA A 27 3.63 0.35 -2.60
CA ALA A 27 3.97 -0.71 -3.54
C ALA A 27 4.47 -0.16 -4.89
N LEU A 28 3.77 0.83 -5.48
CA LEU A 28 4.19 1.47 -6.72
C LEU A 28 5.36 2.44 -6.52
N GLY A 29 5.34 3.23 -5.46
CA GLY A 29 6.38 4.20 -5.16
C GLY A 29 7.74 3.54 -4.93
N SER A 30 7.79 2.47 -4.14
CA SER A 30 9.02 1.72 -3.89
C SER A 30 9.52 1.01 -5.13
N GLN A 31 8.64 0.33 -5.87
CA GLN A 31 8.98 -0.39 -7.09
C GLN A 31 9.52 0.55 -8.19
N LEU A 32 8.73 1.57 -8.55
CA LEU A 32 9.10 2.50 -9.62
C LEU A 32 10.22 3.45 -9.19
N GLY A 33 10.27 3.84 -7.92
CA GLY A 33 11.35 4.65 -7.36
C GLY A 33 12.69 3.91 -7.39
N LEU A 34 12.71 2.62 -7.02
CA LEU A 34 13.88 1.77 -7.16
C LEU A 34 14.28 1.61 -8.63
N ALA A 35 13.30 1.36 -9.52
CA ALA A 35 13.56 1.26 -10.95
C ALA A 35 14.20 2.53 -11.52
N ALA A 36 13.69 3.71 -11.16
CA ALA A 36 14.24 5.00 -11.58
C ALA A 36 15.68 5.21 -11.10
N LEU A 37 15.96 4.93 -9.83
CA LEU A 37 17.32 4.99 -9.27
C LEU A 37 18.29 4.07 -10.02
N LEU A 38 17.86 2.84 -10.30
CA LEU A 38 18.72 1.85 -10.99
C LEU A 38 18.90 2.19 -12.46
N LYS A 39 17.85 2.61 -13.18
CA LYS A 39 17.94 3.07 -14.58
C LYS A 39 18.92 4.24 -14.72
N LYS A 40 18.91 5.20 -13.77
CA LYS A 40 19.87 6.32 -13.73
C LYS A 40 21.29 5.84 -13.48
N ARG A 41 21.50 4.95 -12.50
CA ARG A 41 22.82 4.48 -12.12
C ARG A 41 23.45 3.53 -13.12
N TYR A 42 22.64 2.68 -13.76
CA TYR A 42 23.05 1.61 -14.65
C TYR A 42 22.29 1.70 -15.98
N PRO A 43 22.55 2.72 -16.81
CA PRO A 43 21.82 2.92 -18.07
C PRO A 43 22.03 1.78 -19.08
N GLU A 44 23.05 0.93 -18.87
CA GLU A 44 23.34 -0.25 -19.67
C GLU A 44 22.54 -1.48 -19.29
N LYS A 45 21.93 -1.50 -18.09
CA LYS A 45 21.17 -2.66 -17.60
C LYS A 45 19.71 -2.62 -18.04
N ASN A 46 19.11 -3.80 -18.11
CA ASN A 46 17.69 -3.97 -18.33
C ASN A 46 16.95 -3.92 -16.98
N ILE A 47 16.27 -2.83 -16.69
CA ILE A 47 15.56 -2.64 -15.44
C ILE A 47 14.05 -2.56 -15.75
N PHE A 48 13.27 -3.48 -15.19
CA PHE A 48 11.83 -3.58 -15.42
C PHE A 48 11.05 -3.53 -14.12
N ALA A 49 9.89 -2.88 -14.15
CA ALA A 49 8.88 -2.89 -13.10
C ALA A 49 7.63 -3.59 -13.63
N VAL A 50 7.23 -4.70 -13.02
CA VAL A 50 6.16 -5.56 -13.54
C VAL A 50 5.00 -5.73 -12.56
N GLY A 51 3.83 -6.13 -13.08
CA GLY A 51 2.62 -6.37 -12.32
C GLY A 51 1.40 -5.72 -12.97
N GLU A 52 0.24 -5.85 -12.33
CA GLU A 52 -1.01 -5.29 -12.83
C GLU A 52 -1.04 -3.76 -12.75
N GLU A 53 -1.68 -3.12 -13.72
CA GLU A 53 -1.91 -1.67 -13.70
C GLU A 53 -2.98 -1.30 -12.66
N GLU A 54 -2.78 -0.17 -11.97
CA GLU A 54 -3.78 0.41 -11.06
C GLU A 54 -4.19 1.80 -11.58
N PRO A 55 -5.36 1.92 -12.22
CA PRO A 55 -5.78 3.17 -12.87
C PRO A 55 -5.83 4.39 -11.93
N SER A 56 -6.10 4.20 -10.65
CA SER A 56 -6.15 5.30 -9.68
C SER A 56 -4.77 5.87 -9.34
N LEU A 57 -3.70 5.14 -9.65
CA LEU A 57 -2.31 5.49 -9.42
C LEU A 57 -1.48 5.66 -10.70
N ASP A 58 -2.14 5.73 -11.86
CA ASP A 58 -1.54 5.89 -13.18
C ASP A 58 -0.56 7.07 -13.28
N PHE A 59 -0.74 8.07 -12.45
CA PHE A 59 0.12 9.26 -12.42
C PHE A 59 1.53 8.97 -11.87
N LEU A 60 1.75 7.83 -11.16
CA LEU A 60 3.06 7.40 -10.69
C LEU A 60 3.87 6.72 -11.80
N GLY A 61 3.22 6.09 -12.78
CA GLY A 61 3.89 5.44 -13.90
C GLY A 61 3.14 4.23 -14.42
N LYS A 62 3.76 3.55 -15.38
CA LYS A 62 3.23 2.36 -16.05
C LYS A 62 4.14 1.16 -15.81
N MET A 63 3.55 -0.02 -15.87
CA MET A 63 4.29 -1.27 -15.76
C MET A 63 4.94 -1.65 -17.08
N ASP A 64 6.13 -2.24 -16.98
CA ASP A 64 6.83 -2.83 -18.13
C ASP A 64 6.24 -4.21 -18.47
N THR A 65 6.28 -4.57 -19.74
CA THR A 65 5.96 -5.93 -20.21
C THR A 65 7.24 -6.68 -20.46
N VAL A 66 7.41 -7.85 -19.85
CA VAL A 66 8.58 -8.72 -19.98
C VAL A 66 8.16 -10.11 -20.44
N SER A 67 8.98 -10.75 -21.27
CA SER A 67 8.81 -12.15 -21.67
C SER A 67 9.41 -13.09 -20.61
N ASP A 68 9.08 -14.38 -20.69
CA ASP A 68 9.60 -15.39 -19.75
C ASP A 68 11.12 -15.56 -19.89
N GLU A 69 11.65 -15.41 -21.11
CA GLU A 69 13.10 -15.49 -21.37
C GLU A 69 13.89 -14.38 -20.67
N GLN A 70 13.27 -13.24 -20.41
CA GLN A 70 13.93 -12.12 -19.69
C GLN A 70 14.13 -12.41 -18.19
N TYR A 71 13.43 -13.41 -17.64
CA TYR A 71 13.67 -13.89 -16.28
C TYR A 71 14.90 -14.81 -16.19
N GLU A 72 15.30 -15.45 -17.29
CA GLU A 72 16.46 -16.32 -17.29
C GLU A 72 17.73 -15.54 -16.92
N GLY A 73 18.34 -15.89 -15.78
CA GLY A 73 19.52 -15.21 -15.28
C GLY A 73 19.28 -13.81 -14.68
N ALA A 74 18.03 -13.38 -14.51
CA ALA A 74 17.70 -12.08 -13.93
C ALA A 74 17.79 -12.08 -12.41
N LEU A 75 18.05 -10.90 -11.84
CA LEU A 75 17.77 -10.58 -10.45
C LEU A 75 16.31 -10.16 -10.33
N VAL A 76 15.57 -10.83 -9.45
CA VAL A 76 14.22 -10.43 -9.08
C VAL A 76 14.26 -9.71 -7.72
N ILE A 77 13.60 -8.57 -7.62
CA ILE A 77 13.43 -7.83 -6.36
C ILE A 77 11.92 -7.70 -6.10
N VAL A 78 11.44 -8.16 -4.95
CA VAL A 78 10.06 -7.99 -4.55
C VAL A 78 10.00 -6.93 -3.45
N CYS A 79 9.29 -5.84 -3.74
CA CYS A 79 9.04 -4.74 -2.83
C CYS A 79 7.67 -4.89 -2.17
N ASP A 80 7.56 -4.53 -0.90
CA ASP A 80 6.31 -4.30 -0.18
C ASP A 80 5.32 -5.47 -0.26
N THR A 81 5.82 -6.69 -0.04
CA THR A 81 4.96 -7.88 -0.14
C THR A 81 5.28 -8.86 0.96
N ALA A 82 4.37 -8.99 1.94
CA ALA A 82 4.56 -9.83 3.12
C ALA A 82 4.63 -11.33 2.79
N ASN A 83 3.80 -11.80 1.84
CA ASN A 83 3.71 -13.21 1.46
C ASN A 83 3.62 -13.40 -0.05
N THR A 84 4.05 -14.58 -0.52
CA THR A 84 4.17 -14.90 -1.96
C THR A 84 2.84 -14.91 -2.69
N ALA A 85 1.74 -15.29 -2.02
CA ALA A 85 0.41 -15.36 -2.61
C ALA A 85 -0.13 -13.98 -3.08
N ARG A 86 0.44 -12.90 -2.55
CA ARG A 86 0.06 -11.53 -2.92
C ARG A 86 0.94 -10.90 -4.00
N ILE A 87 2.01 -11.55 -4.46
CA ILE A 87 2.86 -11.00 -5.51
C ILE A 87 2.08 -10.93 -6.82
N SER A 88 2.02 -9.75 -7.44
CA SER A 88 1.16 -9.46 -8.59
C SER A 88 1.52 -10.28 -9.85
N ASP A 89 2.80 -10.49 -10.12
CA ASP A 89 3.26 -11.34 -11.22
C ASP A 89 3.83 -12.65 -10.66
N THR A 90 3.22 -13.77 -11.03
CA THR A 90 3.53 -15.10 -10.49
C THR A 90 4.90 -15.64 -10.90
N ARG A 91 5.60 -14.97 -11.83
CA ARG A 91 6.95 -15.35 -12.30
C ARG A 91 8.07 -14.83 -11.40
N PHE A 92 7.76 -14.29 -10.24
CA PHE A 92 8.73 -13.70 -9.30
C PHE A 92 9.86 -14.67 -8.87
N ASP A 93 9.64 -15.98 -8.94
CA ASP A 93 10.61 -17.03 -8.59
C ASP A 93 11.35 -17.65 -9.81
N SER A 94 11.11 -17.10 -11.01
CA SER A 94 11.72 -17.58 -12.26
C SER A 94 13.10 -16.96 -12.54
N GLY A 95 13.58 -16.05 -11.70
CA GLY A 95 14.91 -15.43 -11.81
C GLY A 95 16.03 -16.30 -11.23
N ALA A 96 17.28 -15.87 -11.43
CA ALA A 96 18.46 -16.55 -10.90
C ALA A 96 18.72 -16.22 -9.41
N TYR A 97 18.20 -15.10 -8.92
CA TYR A 97 18.34 -14.65 -7.53
C TYR A 97 17.14 -13.79 -7.13
N LEU A 98 16.63 -13.97 -5.92
CA LEU A 98 15.45 -13.30 -5.41
C LEU A 98 15.77 -12.49 -4.16
N ILE A 99 15.45 -11.19 -4.18
CA ILE A 99 15.56 -10.29 -3.03
C ILE A 99 14.17 -9.87 -2.56
N LYS A 100 13.90 -9.99 -1.25
CA LYS A 100 12.74 -9.41 -0.59
C LYS A 100 13.15 -8.12 0.12
N ILE A 101 12.41 -7.01 -0.12
CA ILE A 101 12.51 -5.74 0.61
C ILE A 101 11.12 -5.40 1.14
N ASP A 102 10.93 -5.42 2.46
CA ASP A 102 9.61 -5.30 3.06
C ASP A 102 9.65 -4.66 4.44
N HIS A 103 8.59 -3.93 4.82
CA HIS A 103 8.43 -3.34 6.15
C HIS A 103 7.34 -4.03 7.00
N HIS A 104 6.68 -5.04 6.48
CA HIS A 104 5.70 -5.85 7.19
C HIS A 104 6.36 -6.91 8.09
N PRO A 105 5.67 -7.44 9.13
CA PRO A 105 6.15 -8.60 9.86
C PRO A 105 6.47 -9.78 8.95
N ASN A 106 7.66 -10.37 9.10
CA ASN A 106 8.15 -11.43 8.23
C ASN A 106 7.62 -12.82 8.65
N GLU A 107 6.30 -13.01 8.54
CA GLU A 107 5.64 -14.26 8.91
C GLU A 107 5.90 -15.38 7.87
N GLU A 108 6.06 -15.01 6.61
CA GLU A 108 6.40 -15.90 5.49
C GLU A 108 7.70 -15.42 4.84
N PRO A 109 8.88 -15.90 5.32
CA PRO A 109 10.15 -15.55 4.70
C PRO A 109 10.33 -16.23 3.35
N TYR A 110 10.68 -15.45 2.33
CA TYR A 110 11.00 -15.93 0.99
C TYR A 110 12.12 -15.09 0.36
N GLY A 111 12.85 -15.67 -0.60
CA GLY A 111 13.97 -15.04 -1.29
C GLY A 111 15.34 -15.47 -0.76
N ASP A 112 16.36 -15.31 -1.57
CA ASP A 112 17.76 -15.63 -1.26
C ASP A 112 18.39 -14.59 -0.35
N LEU A 113 17.95 -13.33 -0.47
CA LEU A 113 18.34 -12.22 0.39
C LEU A 113 17.09 -11.48 0.89
N ILE A 114 16.97 -11.34 2.22
CA ILE A 114 15.78 -10.77 2.85
C ILE A 114 16.17 -9.53 3.66
N TRP A 115 15.63 -8.39 3.28
CA TRP A 115 15.69 -7.15 4.06
C TRP A 115 14.28 -6.78 4.51
N VAL A 116 13.93 -7.19 5.73
CA VAL A 116 12.66 -6.85 6.37
C VAL A 116 12.95 -6.04 7.62
N ASP A 117 12.32 -4.87 7.74
CA ASP A 117 12.47 -4.00 8.90
C ASP A 117 11.18 -3.20 9.18
N THR A 118 10.46 -3.63 10.21
CA THR A 118 9.17 -3.05 10.63
C THR A 118 9.30 -1.68 11.31
N SER A 119 10.51 -1.17 11.51
CA SER A 119 10.75 0.17 12.05
C SER A 119 10.64 1.27 11.01
N PHE A 120 10.68 0.92 9.72
CA PHE A 120 10.43 1.85 8.62
C PHE A 120 8.93 2.06 8.42
N SER A 121 8.54 3.27 8.07
CA SER A 121 7.13 3.59 7.81
C SER A 121 6.60 2.98 6.52
N SER A 122 7.49 2.65 5.57
CA SER A 122 7.18 2.19 4.21
C SER A 122 8.42 1.58 3.55
N VAL A 123 8.22 0.76 2.53
CA VAL A 123 9.34 0.27 1.70
C VAL A 123 9.95 1.41 0.89
N SER A 124 9.17 2.40 0.46
CA SER A 124 9.71 3.61 -0.15
C SER A 124 10.72 4.32 0.75
N GLU A 125 10.49 4.39 2.07
CA GLU A 125 11.47 4.91 3.03
C GLU A 125 12.73 4.02 3.07
N MET A 126 12.59 2.69 2.99
CA MET A 126 13.73 1.77 2.89
C MET A 126 14.56 2.02 1.62
N ILE A 127 13.91 2.27 0.48
CA ILE A 127 14.62 2.59 -0.77
C ILE A 127 15.37 3.93 -0.68
N VAL A 128 14.83 4.93 0.05
CA VAL A 128 15.60 6.16 0.35
C VAL A 128 16.86 5.84 1.14
N GLU A 129 16.76 4.97 2.15
CA GLU A 129 17.94 4.52 2.93
C GLU A 129 18.94 3.77 2.06
N LEU A 130 18.45 2.91 1.13
CA LEU A 130 19.29 2.24 0.13
C LEU A 130 20.06 3.26 -0.72
N ALA A 131 19.40 4.32 -1.19
CA ALA A 131 20.04 5.38 -1.97
C ALA A 131 21.09 6.14 -1.16
N VAL A 132 20.76 6.49 0.10
CA VAL A 132 21.70 7.22 1.00
C VAL A 132 22.97 6.40 1.24
N GLN A 133 22.85 5.12 1.58
CA GLN A 133 24.00 4.24 1.80
C GLN A 133 24.71 3.85 0.50
N GLY A 134 23.98 3.85 -0.63
CA GLY A 134 24.52 3.58 -1.96
C GLY A 134 25.16 4.79 -2.66
N LYS A 135 25.18 5.97 -2.03
CA LYS A 135 25.68 7.20 -2.65
C LYS A 135 27.12 7.10 -3.16
N GLU A 136 28.01 6.50 -2.39
CA GLU A 136 29.40 6.29 -2.81
C GLU A 136 29.54 5.30 -3.99
N ARG A 137 28.50 4.49 -4.23
CA ARG A 137 28.39 3.58 -5.39
C ARG A 137 27.64 4.23 -6.56
N GLY A 138 27.29 5.51 -6.45
CA GLY A 138 26.63 6.29 -7.49
C GLY A 138 25.12 6.16 -7.54
N LEU A 139 24.46 5.64 -6.49
CA LEU A 139 23.00 5.76 -6.38
C LEU A 139 22.67 7.18 -5.91
N GLU A 140 22.07 7.96 -6.79
CA GLU A 140 21.72 9.34 -6.52
C GLU A 140 20.24 9.58 -6.79
N LEU A 141 19.55 10.15 -5.80
CA LEU A 141 18.18 10.63 -5.98
C LEU A 141 18.13 11.69 -7.08
N ASP A 142 16.99 11.82 -7.69
CA ASP A 142 16.62 12.90 -8.62
C ASP A 142 15.13 13.19 -8.49
N ALA A 143 14.63 14.20 -9.18
CA ALA A 143 13.23 14.59 -9.07
C ALA A 143 12.25 13.45 -9.38
N ALA A 144 12.58 12.59 -10.35
CA ALA A 144 11.71 11.47 -10.74
C ALA A 144 11.64 10.37 -9.66
N SER A 145 12.79 9.88 -9.20
CA SER A 145 12.84 8.88 -8.13
C SER A 145 12.31 9.44 -6.81
N ALA A 146 12.56 10.73 -6.53
CA ALA A 146 12.11 11.39 -5.32
C ALA A 146 10.59 11.52 -5.25
N GLU A 147 9.91 11.90 -6.33
CA GLU A 147 8.45 11.99 -6.40
C GLU A 147 7.79 10.62 -6.12
N LEU A 148 8.32 9.56 -6.73
CA LEU A 148 7.83 8.20 -6.56
C LEU A 148 7.98 7.70 -5.11
N LEU A 149 9.16 7.84 -4.53
CA LEU A 149 9.43 7.44 -3.15
C LEU A 149 8.64 8.30 -2.15
N TYR A 150 8.47 9.58 -2.45
CA TYR A 150 7.63 10.48 -1.66
C TYR A 150 6.17 10.01 -1.65
N ALA A 151 5.65 9.55 -2.80
CA ALA A 151 4.28 9.03 -2.90
C ALA A 151 4.05 7.85 -1.95
N GLY A 152 4.99 6.90 -1.88
CA GLY A 152 4.89 5.75 -0.99
C GLY A 152 4.92 6.17 0.49
N ILE A 153 5.89 6.99 0.89
CA ILE A 153 5.96 7.48 2.28
C ILE A 153 4.68 8.24 2.67
N VAL A 154 4.17 9.11 1.80
CA VAL A 154 2.93 9.87 2.04
C VAL A 154 1.73 8.95 2.16
N GLY A 155 1.65 7.89 1.34
CA GLY A 155 0.60 6.88 1.40
C GLY A 155 0.56 6.19 2.75
N ASP A 156 1.65 5.55 3.13
CA ASP A 156 1.75 4.68 4.31
C ASP A 156 1.77 5.43 5.64
N THR A 157 2.22 6.67 5.63
CA THR A 157 2.16 7.53 6.83
C THR A 157 0.83 8.28 6.97
N GLY A 158 -0.12 8.08 6.04
CA GLY A 158 -1.35 8.86 6.00
C GLY A 158 -1.07 10.36 5.96
N ARG A 159 -0.09 10.78 5.15
CA ARG A 159 0.40 12.17 5.09
C ARG A 159 1.03 12.61 6.40
N PHE A 160 1.90 11.78 6.95
CA PHE A 160 2.62 11.99 8.22
C PHE A 160 1.73 12.11 9.46
N ARG A 161 0.48 11.59 9.40
CA ARG A 161 -0.47 11.62 10.52
C ARG A 161 -0.47 10.34 11.35
N PHE A 162 0.03 9.24 10.81
CA PHE A 162 0.03 7.94 11.49
C PHE A 162 1.22 7.81 12.43
N SER A 163 1.08 6.92 13.42
CA SER A 163 2.09 6.69 14.47
C SER A 163 3.39 6.07 13.98
N ASN A 164 3.40 5.50 12.77
CA ASN A 164 4.62 5.00 12.11
C ASN A 164 5.51 6.12 11.55
N THR A 165 5.07 7.37 11.58
CA THR A 165 5.87 8.54 11.19
C THR A 165 6.90 8.85 12.27
N SER A 166 8.16 8.51 12.04
CA SER A 166 9.27 8.77 12.95
C SER A 166 10.05 10.04 12.58
N ALA A 167 10.98 10.46 13.44
CA ALA A 167 11.92 11.54 13.11
C ALA A 167 12.84 11.14 11.93
N ASP A 168 13.16 9.85 11.80
CA ASP A 168 13.97 9.35 10.68
C ASP A 168 13.17 9.36 9.38
N THR A 169 11.88 9.01 9.41
CA THR A 169 10.96 9.15 8.28
C THR A 169 10.98 10.59 7.73
N LEU A 170 10.83 11.58 8.62
CA LEU A 170 10.85 12.99 8.20
C LEU A 170 12.22 13.44 7.67
N ARG A 171 13.34 12.95 8.25
CA ARG A 171 14.68 13.25 7.72
C ARG A 171 14.87 12.68 6.32
N ARG A 172 14.48 11.43 6.08
CA ARG A 172 14.57 10.82 4.74
C ARG A 172 13.63 11.52 3.76
N THR A 173 12.41 11.86 4.17
CA THR A 173 11.49 12.64 3.34
C THR A 173 12.07 14.00 2.94
N SER A 174 12.82 14.67 3.84
CA SER A 174 13.46 15.95 3.51
C SER A 174 14.48 15.83 2.38
N LEU A 175 15.16 14.69 2.24
CA LEU A 175 16.07 14.44 1.12
C LEU A 175 15.32 14.39 -0.22
N LEU A 176 14.13 13.79 -0.24
CA LEU A 176 13.29 13.72 -1.42
C LEU A 176 12.80 15.12 -1.85
N VAL A 177 12.34 15.91 -0.88
CA VAL A 177 11.89 17.30 -1.13
C VAL A 177 13.04 18.18 -1.65
N ALA A 178 14.29 17.89 -1.28
CA ALA A 178 15.45 18.62 -1.77
C ALA A 178 15.70 18.41 -3.27
N GLU A 179 15.21 17.33 -3.88
CA GLU A 179 15.32 17.05 -5.32
C GLU A 179 14.34 17.87 -6.19
N ALA A 180 13.56 18.76 -5.57
CA ALA A 180 12.75 19.80 -6.22
C ALA A 180 11.72 19.28 -7.26
N PHE A 181 11.11 18.11 -7.03
CA PHE A 181 9.94 17.71 -7.81
C PHE A 181 8.72 18.62 -7.54
N ASP A 182 7.75 18.66 -8.46
CA ASP A 182 6.57 19.52 -8.33
C ASP A 182 5.56 18.93 -7.32
N GLN A 183 5.69 19.31 -6.04
CA GLN A 183 4.77 18.87 -4.98
C GLN A 183 3.32 19.30 -5.22
N ASN A 184 3.07 20.43 -5.90
CA ASN A 184 1.70 20.88 -6.19
C ASN A 184 1.06 19.98 -7.24
N ALA A 185 1.79 19.66 -8.29
CA ALA A 185 1.34 18.70 -9.31
C ALA A 185 1.12 17.32 -8.70
N PHE A 186 2.06 16.85 -7.88
CA PHE A 186 1.93 15.59 -7.14
C PHE A 186 0.65 15.54 -6.32
N TYR A 187 0.40 16.50 -5.42
CA TYR A 187 -0.79 16.50 -4.58
C TYR A 187 -2.09 16.70 -5.37
N SER A 188 -2.07 17.44 -6.48
CA SER A 188 -3.21 17.58 -7.38
C SER A 188 -3.62 16.23 -7.98
N ASN A 189 -2.64 15.39 -8.35
CA ASN A 189 -2.88 14.04 -8.84
C ASN A 189 -3.26 13.07 -7.71
N PHE A 190 -2.52 13.07 -6.62
CA PHE A 190 -2.69 12.19 -5.47
C PHE A 190 -4.07 12.33 -4.79
N HIS A 191 -4.63 13.53 -4.79
CA HIS A 191 -5.96 13.82 -4.23
C HIS A 191 -7.07 13.83 -5.27
N LYS A 192 -6.74 13.59 -6.54
CA LYS A 192 -7.74 13.57 -7.61
C LYS A 192 -8.79 12.49 -7.32
N LYS A 193 -10.05 12.90 -7.34
CA LYS A 193 -11.18 11.99 -7.17
C LYS A 193 -12.21 12.27 -8.26
N ASP A 194 -12.80 11.21 -8.77
CA ASP A 194 -13.96 11.33 -9.64
C ASP A 194 -15.14 11.98 -8.94
N LEU A 195 -15.93 12.75 -9.68
CA LEU A 195 -17.13 13.39 -9.14
C LEU A 195 -18.09 12.39 -8.49
N LYS A 196 -18.19 11.16 -9.04
CA LYS A 196 -18.98 10.07 -8.46
C LYS A 196 -18.52 9.71 -7.05
N MET A 197 -17.19 9.65 -6.83
CA MET A 197 -16.59 9.37 -5.53
C MET A 197 -16.81 10.50 -4.53
N ILE A 198 -16.71 11.76 -4.96
CA ILE A 198 -17.00 12.92 -4.12
C ILE A 198 -18.47 12.92 -3.69
N ARG A 199 -19.40 12.59 -4.60
CA ARG A 199 -20.82 12.50 -4.29
C ARG A 199 -21.12 11.37 -3.30
N LEU A 200 -20.56 10.17 -3.51
CA LEU A 200 -20.69 9.05 -2.58
C LEU A 200 -20.07 9.39 -1.22
N GLN A 201 -18.92 10.10 -1.18
CA GLN A 201 -18.33 10.58 0.07
C GLN A 201 -19.27 11.53 0.83
N GLY A 202 -19.94 12.43 0.13
CA GLY A 202 -20.97 13.30 0.70
C GLY A 202 -22.13 12.50 1.32
N TYR A 203 -22.60 11.47 0.62
CA TYR A 203 -23.62 10.56 1.13
C TYR A 203 -23.14 9.83 2.40
N VAL A 204 -21.92 9.26 2.38
CA VAL A 204 -21.30 8.57 3.52
C VAL A 204 -21.26 9.50 4.75
N LEU A 205 -20.82 10.75 4.58
CA LEU A 205 -20.73 11.73 5.67
C LEU A 205 -22.10 12.15 6.25
N GLN A 206 -23.19 12.03 5.48
CA GLN A 206 -24.53 12.31 5.95
C GLN A 206 -25.21 11.11 6.62
N HIS A 207 -24.85 9.86 6.25
CA HIS A 207 -25.64 8.69 6.60
C HIS A 207 -24.91 7.65 7.46
N PHE A 208 -23.61 7.86 7.80
CA PHE A 208 -22.97 6.98 8.78
C PHE A 208 -23.64 7.12 10.15
N SER A 209 -23.63 6.04 10.91
CA SER A 209 -24.20 6.02 12.26
C SER A 209 -23.10 5.88 13.31
N ILE A 210 -23.31 6.40 14.50
CA ILE A 210 -22.43 6.20 15.65
C ILE A 210 -23.18 5.36 16.68
N ILE A 211 -22.66 4.17 16.98
CA ILE A 211 -23.21 3.23 17.95
C ILE A 211 -22.42 3.35 19.26
N ALA A 212 -23.14 3.39 20.38
CA ALA A 212 -22.59 3.53 21.73
C ALA A 212 -21.61 4.72 21.88
N GLY A 213 -21.73 5.76 21.04
CA GLY A 213 -20.89 6.97 21.06
C GLY A 213 -19.45 6.78 20.60
N ARG A 214 -19.05 5.58 20.09
CA ARG A 214 -17.64 5.26 19.82
C ARG A 214 -17.39 4.34 18.62
N VAL A 215 -18.42 3.73 18.05
CA VAL A 215 -18.31 2.85 16.89
C VAL A 215 -19.01 3.48 15.69
N GLY A 216 -18.27 3.81 14.65
CA GLY A 216 -18.84 4.32 13.39
C GLY A 216 -19.27 3.16 12.48
N VAL A 217 -20.46 3.26 11.88
CA VAL A 217 -20.99 2.22 11.01
C VAL A 217 -21.50 2.84 9.73
N MET A 218 -21.04 2.34 8.58
CA MET A 218 -21.56 2.67 7.27
C MET A 218 -21.98 1.40 6.53
N ARG A 219 -23.17 1.44 5.92
CA ARG A 219 -23.70 0.38 5.06
C ARG A 219 -23.89 0.92 3.67
N LEU A 220 -23.23 0.29 2.70
CA LEU A 220 -23.35 0.60 1.27
C LEU A 220 -24.00 -0.60 0.59
N THR A 221 -25.28 -0.47 0.24
CA THR A 221 -25.98 -1.51 -0.51
C THR A 221 -25.59 -1.48 -1.98
N LYS A 222 -25.84 -2.56 -2.69
CA LYS A 222 -25.57 -2.68 -4.12
C LYS A 222 -26.33 -1.62 -4.92
N GLU A 223 -27.61 -1.39 -4.61
CA GLU A 223 -28.45 -0.37 -5.26
C GLU A 223 -27.88 1.04 -5.05
N LEU A 224 -27.34 1.30 -3.85
CA LEU A 224 -26.70 2.58 -3.56
C LEU A 224 -25.42 2.77 -4.38
N LEU A 225 -24.59 1.75 -4.47
CA LEU A 225 -23.38 1.79 -5.29
C LEU A 225 -23.71 2.01 -6.79
N GLU A 226 -24.74 1.33 -7.30
CA GLU A 226 -25.26 1.51 -8.66
C GLU A 226 -25.75 2.95 -8.89
N GLN A 227 -26.51 3.51 -7.95
CA GLN A 227 -27.00 4.89 -8.01
C GLN A 227 -25.85 5.90 -8.16
N PHE A 228 -24.75 5.68 -7.47
CA PHE A 228 -23.56 6.54 -7.55
C PHE A 228 -22.58 6.12 -8.65
N GLN A 229 -22.84 5.04 -9.37
CA GLN A 229 -21.94 4.47 -10.41
C GLN A 229 -20.54 4.15 -9.85
N VAL A 230 -20.47 3.66 -8.62
CA VAL A 230 -19.24 3.29 -7.91
C VAL A 230 -19.23 1.80 -7.66
N THR A 231 -18.12 1.15 -7.92
CA THR A 231 -17.95 -0.27 -7.60
C THR A 231 -17.64 -0.49 -6.10
N ALA A 232 -17.88 -1.72 -5.62
CA ALA A 232 -17.53 -2.11 -4.26
C ALA A 232 -16.01 -1.92 -3.98
N ASN A 233 -15.17 -2.12 -4.98
CA ASN A 233 -13.72 -1.92 -4.84
C ASN A 233 -13.38 -0.43 -4.70
N GLU A 234 -13.91 0.43 -5.58
CA GLU A 234 -13.69 1.89 -5.52
C GLU A 234 -14.13 2.49 -4.19
N SER A 235 -15.23 1.96 -3.58
CA SER A 235 -15.75 2.43 -2.28
C SER A 235 -14.73 2.29 -1.13
N SER A 236 -13.69 1.45 -1.30
CA SER A 236 -12.63 1.26 -0.29
C SER A 236 -11.89 2.55 0.06
N GLN A 237 -11.79 3.47 -0.90
CA GLN A 237 -11.16 4.78 -0.69
C GLN A 237 -11.90 5.64 0.34
N LEU A 238 -13.17 5.32 0.65
CA LEU A 238 -13.99 6.10 1.56
C LEU A 238 -13.98 5.58 3.00
N VAL A 239 -13.31 4.46 3.28
CA VAL A 239 -13.35 3.80 4.60
C VAL A 239 -12.95 4.72 5.76
N ASN A 240 -12.11 5.72 5.52
CA ASN A 240 -11.65 6.67 6.53
C ASN A 240 -12.38 8.03 6.47
N SER A 241 -13.47 8.17 5.70
CA SER A 241 -14.14 9.47 5.46
C SER A 241 -14.61 10.17 6.72
N PHE A 242 -15.01 9.42 7.74
CA PHE A 242 -15.47 9.98 9.05
C PHE A 242 -14.58 9.56 10.22
N SER A 243 -13.36 9.09 9.93
CA SER A 243 -12.44 8.65 10.98
C SER A 243 -12.12 9.72 12.03
N ASP A 244 -12.15 10.99 11.63
CA ASP A 244 -11.75 12.11 12.50
C ASP A 244 -12.86 12.61 13.45
N VAL A 245 -14.02 11.93 13.49
CA VAL A 245 -15.09 12.25 14.44
C VAL A 245 -14.59 12.08 15.88
N GLU A 246 -14.85 13.08 16.70
CA GLU A 246 -14.46 13.07 18.11
C GLU A 246 -15.13 11.92 18.87
N GLY A 247 -14.38 11.22 19.71
CA GLY A 247 -14.85 10.07 20.49
C GLY A 247 -14.92 8.76 19.72
N LEU A 248 -14.73 8.77 18.38
CA LEU A 248 -14.72 7.56 17.57
C LEU A 248 -13.46 6.73 17.85
N ARG A 249 -13.63 5.46 18.24
CA ARG A 249 -12.55 4.51 18.54
C ARG A 249 -12.38 3.45 17.47
N THR A 250 -13.48 2.94 16.91
CA THR A 250 -13.49 1.97 15.82
C THR A 250 -14.55 2.34 14.79
N TRP A 251 -14.38 1.85 13.55
CA TRP A 251 -15.43 1.99 12.55
C TRP A 251 -15.40 0.86 11.54
N VAL A 252 -16.53 0.65 10.89
CA VAL A 252 -16.74 -0.41 9.93
C VAL A 252 -17.52 0.09 8.72
N PHE A 253 -17.08 -0.34 7.54
CA PHE A 253 -17.83 -0.26 6.30
C PHE A 253 -18.29 -1.66 5.91
N PHE A 254 -19.58 -1.80 5.72
CA PHE A 254 -20.22 -2.95 5.12
C PHE A 254 -20.57 -2.61 3.69
N VAL A 255 -20.03 -3.34 2.74
CA VAL A 255 -20.19 -3.09 1.30
C VAL A 255 -20.78 -4.34 0.68
N GLU A 256 -22.03 -4.27 0.21
CA GLU A 256 -22.74 -5.37 -0.41
C GLU A 256 -22.17 -5.67 -1.79
N GLU A 257 -21.87 -6.94 -2.04
CA GLU A 257 -21.47 -7.53 -3.32
C GLU A 257 -22.51 -8.59 -3.74
N ASP A 258 -22.32 -9.27 -4.86
CA ASP A 258 -23.33 -10.22 -5.38
C ASP A 258 -23.64 -11.37 -4.41
N ASP A 259 -22.62 -11.95 -3.79
CA ASP A 259 -22.75 -13.16 -2.96
C ASP A 259 -22.33 -12.95 -1.49
N GLN A 260 -21.92 -11.74 -1.12
CA GLN A 260 -21.37 -11.45 0.21
C GLN A 260 -21.44 -9.98 0.54
N ILE A 261 -21.20 -9.67 1.81
CA ILE A 261 -20.98 -8.30 2.29
C ILE A 261 -19.50 -8.20 2.69
N ARG A 262 -18.74 -7.37 1.98
CA ARG A 262 -17.36 -7.08 2.34
C ARG A 262 -17.31 -6.19 3.57
N VAL A 263 -16.54 -6.61 4.57
CA VAL A 263 -16.39 -5.91 5.84
C VAL A 263 -15.00 -5.27 5.90
N ARG A 264 -14.95 -3.98 6.17
CA ARG A 264 -13.70 -3.24 6.35
C ARG A 264 -13.66 -2.58 7.71
N LEU A 265 -12.81 -3.08 8.57
CA LEU A 265 -12.67 -2.67 9.97
C LEU A 265 -11.48 -1.72 10.13
N ARG A 266 -11.66 -0.68 10.94
CA ARG A 266 -10.60 0.27 11.29
C ARG A 266 -10.67 0.63 12.77
N SER A 267 -9.53 1.01 13.35
CA SER A 267 -9.42 1.31 14.77
C SER A 267 -8.39 2.41 15.05
N LYS A 268 -8.60 3.13 16.15
CA LYS A 268 -7.64 4.08 16.77
C LYS A 268 -7.14 3.59 18.13
N GLY A 269 -7.19 2.29 18.41
CA GLY A 269 -6.70 1.74 19.67
C GLY A 269 -7.11 0.30 19.93
N PRO A 270 -8.42 -0.04 19.96
CA PRO A 270 -8.86 -1.42 20.11
C PRO A 270 -8.30 -2.34 19.03
N VAL A 271 -7.87 -3.54 19.40
CA VAL A 271 -7.43 -4.59 18.47
C VAL A 271 -8.66 -5.20 17.80
N ILE A 272 -8.73 -5.16 16.47
CA ILE A 272 -9.92 -5.56 15.68
C ILE A 272 -9.67 -6.73 14.71
N ASN A 273 -8.43 -7.12 14.47
CA ASN A 273 -8.12 -8.21 13.54
C ASN A 273 -8.62 -9.59 14.04
N SER A 274 -8.72 -9.79 15.36
CA SER A 274 -9.36 -10.99 15.93
C SER A 274 -10.83 -11.09 15.53
N ILE A 275 -11.57 -9.97 15.54
CA ILE A 275 -12.96 -9.92 15.08
C ILE A 275 -13.03 -10.28 13.59
N ALA A 276 -12.11 -9.76 12.78
CA ALA A 276 -12.04 -10.09 11.36
C ALA A 276 -11.78 -11.60 11.15
N ALA A 277 -10.88 -12.20 11.92
CA ALA A 277 -10.55 -13.63 11.81
C ALA A 277 -11.75 -14.54 12.12
N GLU A 278 -12.62 -14.16 13.05
CA GLU A 278 -13.87 -14.89 13.37
C GLU A 278 -14.86 -14.90 12.20
N HIS A 279 -14.72 -13.98 11.24
CA HIS A 279 -15.57 -13.81 10.04
C HIS A 279 -14.78 -14.07 8.74
N GLY A 280 -13.87 -15.06 8.76
CA GLY A 280 -13.14 -15.51 7.57
C GLY A 280 -12.16 -14.50 6.98
N GLY A 281 -11.73 -13.53 7.79
CA GLY A 281 -10.83 -12.47 7.37
C GLY A 281 -9.55 -12.38 8.19
N GLY A 282 -8.93 -11.20 8.21
CA GLY A 282 -7.69 -10.93 8.92
C GLY A 282 -7.14 -9.54 8.65
N GLY A 283 -5.89 -9.32 8.97
CA GLY A 283 -5.19 -8.06 8.76
C GLY A 283 -4.46 -7.55 10.00
N HIS A 284 -4.09 -6.28 9.97
CA HIS A 284 -3.41 -5.62 11.07
C HIS A 284 -4.34 -5.37 12.28
N PRO A 285 -3.80 -5.22 13.50
CA PRO A 285 -4.60 -4.91 14.69
C PRO A 285 -5.53 -3.72 14.55
N MET A 286 -5.14 -2.70 13.76
CA MET A 286 -5.90 -1.44 13.57
C MET A 286 -6.63 -1.34 12.22
N ALA A 287 -6.36 -2.27 11.27
CA ALA A 287 -6.94 -2.27 9.94
C ALA A 287 -7.09 -3.71 9.45
N ALA A 288 -8.32 -4.19 9.37
CA ALA A 288 -8.62 -5.55 9.00
C ALA A 288 -9.79 -5.63 8.02
N GLY A 289 -9.89 -6.74 7.30
CA GLY A 289 -10.99 -7.07 6.40
C GLY A 289 -11.62 -8.40 6.78
N ALA A 290 -12.92 -8.55 6.54
CA ALA A 290 -13.68 -9.77 6.77
C ALA A 290 -14.78 -9.90 5.73
N THR A 291 -15.55 -11.00 5.81
CA THR A 291 -16.73 -11.24 4.99
C THR A 291 -17.92 -11.53 5.91
N ALA A 292 -19.10 -11.01 5.55
CA ALA A 292 -20.37 -11.42 6.13
C ALA A 292 -21.29 -11.89 4.99
N TYR A 293 -22.21 -12.78 5.30
CA TYR A 293 -23.12 -13.38 4.31
C TYR A 293 -24.56 -12.93 4.49
N SER A 294 -24.85 -12.16 5.53
CA SER A 294 -26.14 -11.54 5.75
C SER A 294 -26.01 -10.23 6.53
N TRP A 295 -27.05 -9.39 6.47
CA TRP A 295 -27.09 -8.15 7.26
C TRP A 295 -27.21 -8.43 8.77
N GLU A 296 -27.79 -9.57 9.18
CA GLU A 296 -27.83 -10.02 10.57
C GLU A 296 -26.42 -10.27 11.11
N GLU A 297 -25.55 -10.92 10.33
CA GLU A 297 -24.17 -11.15 10.70
C GLU A 297 -23.39 -9.83 10.88
N THR A 298 -23.72 -8.79 10.11
CA THR A 298 -23.11 -7.47 10.30
C THR A 298 -23.44 -6.86 11.66
N GLU A 299 -24.62 -7.13 12.23
CA GLU A 299 -24.99 -6.66 13.57
C GLU A 299 -24.16 -7.35 14.67
N GLU A 300 -23.81 -8.63 14.48
CA GLU A 300 -22.89 -9.34 15.40
C GLU A 300 -21.49 -8.71 15.39
N ILE A 301 -20.98 -8.36 14.20
CA ILE A 301 -19.70 -7.66 14.08
C ILE A 301 -19.73 -6.29 14.79
N VAL A 302 -20.82 -5.54 14.62
CA VAL A 302 -21.00 -4.24 15.32
C VAL A 302 -21.04 -4.43 16.82
N ALA A 303 -21.73 -5.45 17.34
CA ALA A 303 -21.77 -5.73 18.77
C ALA A 303 -20.37 -6.06 19.34
N LYS A 304 -19.57 -6.86 18.62
CA LYS A 304 -18.18 -7.16 19.00
C LYS A 304 -17.29 -5.89 18.98
N LEU A 305 -17.48 -5.00 18.00
CA LEU A 305 -16.76 -3.71 17.95
C LEU A 305 -17.15 -2.81 19.14
N VAL A 306 -18.42 -2.77 19.53
CA VAL A 306 -18.86 -2.02 20.72
C VAL A 306 -18.19 -2.57 21.98
N GLN A 307 -18.12 -3.89 22.13
CA GLN A 307 -17.46 -4.52 23.26
C GLN A 307 -15.94 -4.23 23.29
N ALA A 308 -15.25 -4.34 22.15
CA ALA A 308 -13.82 -4.07 22.03
C ALA A 308 -13.49 -2.58 22.25
N SER A 309 -14.46 -1.68 21.99
CA SER A 309 -14.31 -0.23 22.14
C SER A 309 -14.69 0.29 23.53
N SER A 310 -15.05 -0.58 24.44
CA SER A 310 -15.49 -0.21 25.80
C SER A 310 -14.40 0.33 26.69
#